data_03febcfa5c8bbe5b4f05f7c4a085b7e2
#
_entry.id   03febcfa5c8bbe5b4f05f7c4a085b7e2
#
_cell.length_a   1.000
_cell.length_b   1.000
_cell.length_c   1.000
_cell.angle_alpha   90.00
_cell.angle_beta   90.00
_cell.angle_gamma   90.00
#
_symmetry.space_group_name_H-M   'P 1'
#
loop_
_entity.id
_entity.type
_entity.pdbx_description
1 polymer ?
#
loop_
_entity_poly.entity_id
_entity_poly.type
_entity_poly.pdbx_seq_one_letter_code
_entity_poly.pdbx_strand_id
1 'polypeptide(L)'
;MRTEVMDGDIVPVAMGSNVQAQGVANLLSDIVRFFPSPDKRSCAGIHRTKSEIYEADYDFSKAKSAYVFKTMVDPFIGKYSFVKVCSGVLKGDDVLYNADADAEEKPGKLYTMCGNKPTEVSELFAGDIGAIAKLGSTKTGDTLSTKNTPITYSRTDYSVPYTYMRYKTLTKGDEDKVSQALQKMMAEDVTLRAVNDSENRQSLLYGMGDQHLEIAASKLAARYKVEIKLETPKVAFRETIRKKSDVDTKYKKQSGGHGQYGHVKMRFEPSGDLETPYVFEEEVVGGAVPKNYF
;
A
#
# COMPACT_ATOMS: atom_id res chain seq x y z
N MET A 1 -9.62 -2.51 -39.22
CA MET A 1 -9.31 -3.60 -38.24
C MET A 1 -8.21 -3.20 -37.22
N ARG A 2 -6.96 -2.83 -37.61
CA ARG A 2 -5.95 -2.44 -36.61
C ARG A 2 -6.35 -1.19 -35.83
N THR A 3 -6.85 -0.18 -36.51
CA THR A 3 -7.34 1.08 -35.89
C THR A 3 -8.49 0.79 -34.94
N GLU A 4 -9.48 0.05 -35.37
CA GLU A 4 -10.65 -0.33 -34.53
C GLU A 4 -10.27 -1.18 -33.31
N VAL A 5 -9.21 -2.01 -33.43
CA VAL A 5 -8.65 -2.74 -32.28
C VAL A 5 -7.94 -1.80 -31.33
N MET A 6 -7.21 -0.80 -31.85
CA MET A 6 -6.53 0.21 -31.04
C MET A 6 -7.50 1.14 -30.31
N ASP A 7 -8.62 1.45 -30.97
CA ASP A 7 -9.68 2.31 -30.41
C ASP A 7 -10.63 1.55 -29.47
N GLY A 8 -10.52 0.19 -29.46
CA GLY A 8 -11.32 -0.67 -28.60
C GLY A 8 -12.67 -1.08 -29.17
N ASP A 9 -12.94 -0.74 -30.43
CA ASP A 9 -14.21 -1.05 -31.13
C ASP A 9 -14.33 -2.54 -31.49
N ILE A 10 -13.17 -3.21 -31.70
CA ILE A 10 -13.08 -4.62 -32.04
C ILE A 10 -12.13 -5.32 -31.08
N VAL A 11 -12.56 -6.45 -30.54
CA VAL A 11 -11.74 -7.34 -29.70
C VAL A 11 -11.40 -8.60 -30.48
N PRO A 12 -10.15 -8.82 -30.90
CA PRO A 12 -9.74 -10.05 -31.57
C PRO A 12 -9.74 -11.22 -30.59
N VAL A 13 -10.31 -12.34 -30.98
CA VAL A 13 -10.37 -13.58 -30.20
C VAL A 13 -9.54 -14.64 -30.87
N ALA A 14 -8.56 -15.20 -30.18
CA ALA A 14 -7.73 -16.29 -30.62
C ALA A 14 -7.96 -17.54 -29.75
N MET A 15 -7.94 -18.71 -30.35
CA MET A 15 -8.04 -19.99 -29.66
C MET A 15 -6.73 -20.77 -29.79
N GLY A 16 -6.37 -21.49 -28.74
CA GLY A 16 -5.15 -22.28 -28.75
C GLY A 16 -5.05 -23.24 -27.58
N SER A 17 -4.03 -24.08 -27.59
CA SER A 17 -3.67 -25.00 -26.52
C SER A 17 -2.21 -24.75 -26.09
N ASN A 18 -2.00 -24.32 -24.87
CA ASN A 18 -0.65 -24.13 -24.33
C ASN A 18 0.12 -25.44 -24.16
N VAL A 19 -0.59 -26.52 -23.82
CA VAL A 19 0.01 -27.85 -23.62
C VAL A 19 0.53 -28.44 -24.95
N GLN A 20 -0.22 -28.22 -26.03
CA GLN A 20 0.11 -28.73 -27.37
C GLN A 20 0.83 -27.68 -28.23
N ALA A 21 1.04 -26.49 -27.74
CA ALA A 21 1.60 -25.32 -28.46
C ALA A 21 0.81 -24.97 -29.75
N GLN A 22 -0.46 -25.39 -29.85
CA GLN A 22 -1.31 -25.06 -31.00
C GLN A 22 -1.82 -23.64 -30.91
N GLY A 23 -1.83 -22.90 -32.01
CA GLY A 23 -2.32 -21.52 -32.08
C GLY A 23 -1.37 -20.45 -31.51
N VAL A 24 -0.26 -20.83 -30.88
CA VAL A 24 0.70 -19.86 -30.26
C VAL A 24 1.32 -18.95 -31.32
N ALA A 25 1.75 -19.50 -32.45
CA ALA A 25 2.33 -18.73 -33.54
C ALA A 25 1.30 -17.75 -34.15
N ASN A 26 0.04 -18.16 -34.25
CA ASN A 26 -1.04 -17.28 -34.71
C ASN A 26 -1.27 -16.13 -33.73
N LEU A 27 -1.33 -16.42 -32.42
CA LEU A 27 -1.47 -15.39 -31.38
C LEU A 27 -0.32 -14.38 -31.43
N LEU A 28 0.92 -14.83 -31.55
CA LEU A 28 2.08 -13.94 -31.68
C LEU A 28 2.00 -13.07 -32.94
N SER A 29 1.56 -13.65 -34.06
CA SER A 29 1.34 -12.90 -35.29
C SER A 29 0.24 -11.87 -35.15
N ASP A 30 -0.85 -12.20 -34.45
CA ASP A 30 -1.96 -11.29 -34.20
C ASP A 30 -1.53 -10.14 -33.24
N ILE A 31 -0.69 -10.41 -32.26
CA ILE A 31 -0.10 -9.36 -31.40
C ILE A 31 0.69 -8.37 -32.25
N VAL A 32 1.60 -8.84 -33.11
CA VAL A 32 2.38 -7.96 -34.00
C VAL A 32 1.49 -7.20 -34.99
N ARG A 33 0.42 -7.82 -35.45
CA ARG A 33 -0.50 -7.27 -36.46
C ARG A 33 -1.41 -6.21 -35.89
N PHE A 34 -1.93 -6.39 -34.68
CA PHE A 34 -3.00 -5.58 -34.12
C PHE A 34 -2.55 -4.62 -33.03
N PHE A 35 -1.56 -4.97 -32.21
CA PHE A 35 -1.15 -4.11 -31.12
C PHE A 35 -0.18 -3.01 -31.57
N PRO A 36 -0.29 -1.80 -31.01
CA PRO A 36 0.61 -0.71 -31.33
C PRO A 36 1.97 -0.92 -30.64
N SER A 37 3.04 -0.47 -31.29
CA SER A 37 4.32 -0.22 -30.64
C SER A 37 4.24 1.01 -29.72
N PRO A 38 5.15 1.16 -28.73
CA PRO A 38 5.12 2.30 -27.80
C PRO A 38 5.11 3.68 -28.48
N ASP A 39 5.85 3.82 -29.59
CA ASP A 39 5.93 5.05 -30.39
C ASP A 39 4.61 5.49 -31.05
N LYS A 40 3.60 4.62 -31.06
CA LYS A 40 2.25 4.91 -31.57
C LYS A 40 1.26 5.30 -30.45
N ARG A 41 1.73 5.43 -29.24
CA ARG A 41 0.91 5.84 -28.10
C ARG A 41 1.43 7.13 -27.49
N SER A 42 0.52 8.01 -27.09
CA SER A 42 0.86 9.16 -26.27
C SER A 42 1.16 8.73 -24.83
N CYS A 43 2.08 9.43 -24.21
CA CYS A 43 2.39 9.31 -22.78
C CYS A 43 2.62 10.70 -22.24
N ALA A 44 1.73 11.18 -21.39
CA ALA A 44 1.80 12.50 -20.80
C ALA A 44 1.80 12.44 -19.28
N GLY A 45 2.56 13.30 -18.65
CA GLY A 45 2.63 13.53 -17.21
C GLY A 45 2.46 15.02 -16.90
N ILE A 46 2.67 15.39 -15.65
CA ILE A 46 2.66 16.79 -15.19
C ILE A 46 4.06 17.17 -14.73
N HIS A 47 4.55 18.29 -15.26
CA HIS A 47 5.79 18.90 -14.77
C HIS A 47 5.50 19.61 -13.44
N ARG A 48 5.99 19.09 -12.33
CA ARG A 48 5.61 19.56 -10.98
C ARG A 48 5.90 21.03 -10.70
N THR A 49 7.01 21.55 -11.17
CA THR A 49 7.41 22.93 -10.90
C THR A 49 6.64 23.93 -11.75
N LYS A 50 6.29 23.55 -12.99
CA LYS A 50 5.60 24.45 -13.95
C LYS A 50 4.10 24.26 -13.96
N SER A 51 3.61 23.15 -13.42
CA SER A 51 2.19 22.72 -13.50
C SER A 51 1.67 22.58 -14.93
N GLU A 52 2.57 22.25 -15.87
CA GLU A 52 2.28 22.08 -17.27
C GLU A 52 2.26 20.60 -17.66
N ILE A 53 1.53 20.29 -18.74
CA ILE A 53 1.55 18.93 -19.29
C ILE A 53 2.93 18.66 -19.90
N TYR A 54 3.51 17.54 -19.53
CA TYR A 54 4.75 17.04 -20.10
C TYR A 54 4.44 15.86 -21.02
N GLU A 55 4.58 16.09 -22.31
CA GLU A 55 4.41 15.04 -23.32
C GLU A 55 5.70 14.24 -23.43
N ALA A 56 5.70 13.05 -22.87
CA ALA A 56 6.84 12.13 -22.90
C ALA A 56 6.93 11.38 -24.23
N ASP A 57 5.80 10.82 -24.69
CA ASP A 57 5.57 10.18 -25.99
C ASP A 57 6.61 9.11 -26.37
N TYR A 58 7.25 8.52 -25.39
CA TYR A 58 8.31 7.54 -25.56
C TYR A 58 9.49 8.04 -26.40
N ASP A 59 9.76 9.33 -26.35
CA ASP A 59 10.87 9.97 -27.04
C ASP A 59 12.16 9.88 -26.21
N PHE A 60 13.20 9.24 -26.74
CA PHE A 60 14.49 9.08 -26.04
C PHE A 60 15.36 10.32 -26.06
N SER A 61 15.02 11.34 -26.81
CA SER A 61 15.74 12.63 -26.81
C SER A 61 15.30 13.56 -25.66
N LYS A 62 14.14 13.28 -25.06
CA LYS A 62 13.57 14.07 -23.96
C LYS A 62 14.23 13.74 -22.62
N ALA A 63 13.94 14.55 -21.60
CA ALA A 63 14.37 14.27 -20.23
C ALA A 63 13.86 12.89 -19.79
N LYS A 64 14.72 12.13 -19.11
CA LYS A 64 14.41 10.76 -18.68
C LYS A 64 13.29 10.75 -17.64
N SER A 65 12.32 9.87 -17.85
CA SER A 65 11.26 9.60 -16.92
C SER A 65 10.74 8.18 -17.02
N ALA A 66 10.32 7.61 -15.90
CA ALA A 66 9.77 6.26 -15.82
C ALA A 66 8.67 6.16 -14.78
N TYR A 67 7.65 5.37 -15.07
CA TYR A 67 6.56 5.06 -14.16
C TYR A 67 6.77 3.71 -13.50
N VAL A 68 6.69 3.65 -12.19
CA VAL A 68 6.84 2.42 -11.40
C VAL A 68 5.48 1.74 -11.29
N PHE A 69 5.23 0.71 -12.08
CA PHE A 69 3.92 0.05 -12.11
C PHE A 69 3.80 -1.16 -11.20
N LYS A 70 4.93 -1.70 -10.70
CA LYS A 70 4.93 -2.88 -9.82
C LYS A 70 6.18 -2.93 -8.97
N THR A 71 6.04 -3.45 -7.75
CA THR A 71 7.17 -3.80 -6.88
C THR A 71 7.16 -5.32 -6.63
N MET A 72 8.34 -5.94 -6.62
CA MET A 72 8.53 -7.32 -6.20
C MET A 72 9.70 -7.40 -5.22
N VAL A 73 9.62 -8.33 -4.29
CA VAL A 73 10.68 -8.57 -3.31
C VAL A 73 11.29 -9.95 -3.56
N ASP A 74 12.53 -9.94 -4.02
CA ASP A 74 13.32 -11.14 -4.22
C ASP A 74 14.10 -11.48 -2.93
N PRO A 75 14.17 -12.74 -2.49
CA PRO A 75 14.88 -13.12 -1.28
C PRO A 75 16.38 -12.82 -1.29
N PHE A 76 17.01 -12.80 -2.47
CA PHE A 76 18.46 -12.66 -2.62
C PHE A 76 18.88 -11.24 -3.02
N ILE A 77 18.16 -10.63 -3.95
CA ILE A 77 18.50 -9.31 -4.50
C ILE A 77 17.82 -8.20 -3.72
N GLY A 78 16.69 -8.51 -3.10
CA GLY A 78 15.87 -7.56 -2.38
C GLY A 78 14.76 -6.97 -3.25
N LYS A 79 14.48 -5.67 -3.11
CA LYS A 79 13.39 -5.02 -3.81
C LYS A 79 13.73 -4.71 -5.27
N TYR A 80 12.86 -5.16 -6.17
CA TYR A 80 12.79 -4.72 -7.56
C TYR A 80 11.62 -3.76 -7.75
N SER A 81 11.88 -2.62 -8.38
CA SER A 81 10.86 -1.71 -8.88
C SER A 81 10.75 -1.90 -10.40
N PHE A 82 9.64 -2.42 -10.86
CA PHE A 82 9.36 -2.58 -12.28
C PHE A 82 8.89 -1.25 -12.85
N VAL A 83 9.54 -0.83 -13.91
CA VAL A 83 9.32 0.47 -14.52
C VAL A 83 8.98 0.33 -16.00
N LYS A 84 8.13 1.24 -16.46
CA LYS A 84 7.98 1.56 -17.87
C LYS A 84 8.67 2.88 -18.11
N VAL A 85 9.67 2.89 -18.99
CA VAL A 85 10.37 4.13 -19.37
C VAL A 85 9.48 4.92 -20.31
N CYS A 86 9.11 6.13 -19.91
CA CYS A 86 8.18 6.98 -20.66
C CYS A 86 8.90 7.98 -21.57
N SER A 87 10.09 8.45 -21.17
CA SER A 87 10.94 9.31 -22.00
C SER A 87 12.40 9.17 -21.64
N GLY A 88 13.29 9.53 -22.55
CA GLY A 88 14.73 9.48 -22.35
C GLY A 88 15.31 8.07 -22.32
N VAL A 89 16.50 7.96 -21.75
CA VAL A 89 17.23 6.69 -21.56
C VAL A 89 17.70 6.61 -20.12
N LEU A 90 17.31 5.56 -19.41
CA LEU A 90 17.79 5.29 -18.05
C LEU A 90 19.11 4.51 -18.12
N LYS A 91 20.08 4.91 -17.31
CA LYS A 91 21.39 4.25 -17.17
C LYS A 91 21.61 3.78 -15.73
N GLY A 92 22.47 2.79 -15.55
CA GLY A 92 22.73 2.22 -14.22
C GLY A 92 23.43 3.18 -13.24
N ASP A 93 24.11 4.20 -13.75
CA ASP A 93 24.81 5.23 -12.98
C ASP A 93 24.01 6.53 -12.78
N ASP A 94 22.78 6.59 -13.28
CA ASP A 94 21.92 7.75 -13.12
C ASP A 94 21.59 8.04 -11.66
N VAL A 95 21.39 9.33 -11.35
CA VAL A 95 20.67 9.75 -10.15
C VAL A 95 19.26 10.12 -10.58
N LEU A 96 18.29 9.35 -10.13
CA LEU A 96 16.88 9.58 -10.43
C LEU A 96 16.22 10.33 -9.27
N TYR A 97 15.26 11.16 -9.58
CA TYR A 97 14.48 11.89 -8.61
C TYR A 97 13.06 11.34 -8.55
N ASN A 98 12.66 10.88 -7.36
CA ASN A 98 11.29 10.50 -7.06
C ASN A 98 10.56 11.73 -6.53
N ALA A 99 9.72 12.34 -7.37
CA ALA A 99 9.01 13.56 -7.03
C ALA A 99 7.87 13.33 -6.00
N ASP A 100 7.39 12.09 -5.86
CA ASP A 100 6.34 11.72 -4.91
C ASP A 100 6.89 11.54 -3.49
N ALA A 101 8.12 11.07 -3.37
CA ALA A 101 8.82 10.89 -2.10
C ALA A 101 9.76 12.07 -1.76
N ASP A 102 9.92 13.04 -2.67
CA ASP A 102 10.91 14.13 -2.60
C ASP A 102 12.33 13.62 -2.28
N ALA A 103 12.76 12.59 -2.99
CA ALA A 103 14.01 11.91 -2.72
C ALA A 103 14.80 11.60 -3.99
N GLU A 104 16.13 11.69 -3.89
CA GLU A 104 17.04 11.20 -4.90
C GLU A 104 17.29 9.71 -4.70
N GLU A 105 17.19 8.94 -5.78
CA GLU A 105 17.39 7.51 -5.83
C GLU A 105 18.55 7.15 -6.76
N LYS A 106 19.41 6.29 -6.28
CA LYS A 106 20.49 5.73 -7.12
C LYS A 106 20.12 4.30 -7.49
N PRO A 107 19.88 4.00 -8.78
CA PRO A 107 19.69 2.64 -9.25
C PRO A 107 20.87 1.77 -8.85
N GLY A 108 20.58 0.59 -8.29
CA GLY A 108 21.66 -0.38 -8.05
C GLY A 108 22.11 -1.01 -9.35
N LYS A 109 21.17 -1.56 -10.09
CA LYS A 109 21.34 -2.20 -11.39
C LYS A 109 20.03 -2.18 -12.15
N LEU A 110 20.14 -2.17 -13.48
CA LEU A 110 19.01 -2.27 -14.39
C LEU A 110 18.89 -3.69 -14.94
N TYR A 111 17.67 -4.17 -15.10
CA TYR A 111 17.40 -5.51 -15.60
C TYR A 111 16.26 -5.49 -16.61
N THR A 112 16.35 -6.36 -17.60
CA THR A 112 15.21 -6.89 -18.33
C THR A 112 14.80 -8.22 -17.71
N MET A 113 13.52 -8.54 -17.75
CA MET A 113 12.99 -9.74 -17.11
C MET A 113 12.34 -10.66 -18.15
N CYS A 114 12.71 -11.93 -18.09
CA CYS A 114 12.05 -12.98 -18.84
C CYS A 114 11.52 -14.04 -17.84
N GLY A 115 10.22 -13.95 -17.54
CA GLY A 115 9.64 -14.70 -16.41
C GLY A 115 10.30 -14.28 -15.08
N ASN A 116 10.95 -15.22 -14.40
CA ASN A 116 11.68 -14.97 -13.16
C ASN A 116 13.21 -14.80 -13.35
N LYS A 117 13.69 -14.73 -14.60
CA LYS A 117 15.11 -14.61 -14.91
C LYS A 117 15.48 -13.15 -15.19
N PRO A 118 16.23 -12.47 -14.30
CA PRO A 118 16.76 -11.14 -14.55
C PRO A 118 17.98 -11.22 -15.48
N THR A 119 18.04 -10.36 -16.49
CA THR A 119 19.22 -10.12 -17.30
C THR A 119 19.67 -8.68 -17.08
N GLU A 120 20.88 -8.48 -16.56
CA GLU A 120 21.43 -7.15 -16.32
C GLU A 120 21.69 -6.43 -17.65
N VAL A 121 21.31 -5.16 -17.69
CA VAL A 121 21.48 -4.28 -18.85
C VAL A 121 22.09 -2.95 -18.41
N SER A 122 22.83 -2.30 -19.30
CA SER A 122 23.42 -0.98 -19.03
C SER A 122 22.41 0.16 -19.15
N GLU A 123 21.43 0.00 -20.02
CA GLU A 123 20.47 1.05 -20.38
C GLU A 123 19.07 0.47 -20.60
N LEU A 124 18.06 1.30 -20.35
CA LEU A 124 16.65 1.08 -20.69
C LEU A 124 16.16 2.29 -21.46
N PHE A 125 15.61 2.07 -22.65
CA PHE A 125 15.12 3.11 -23.53
C PHE A 125 13.64 3.43 -23.29
N ALA A 126 13.23 4.63 -23.70
CA ALA A 126 11.83 5.00 -23.72
C ALA A 126 10.99 3.94 -24.47
N GLY A 127 9.89 3.49 -23.84
CA GLY A 127 9.07 2.37 -24.34
C GLY A 127 9.44 1.01 -23.75
N ASP A 128 10.64 0.84 -23.18
CA ASP A 128 11.04 -0.40 -22.53
C ASP A 128 10.33 -0.59 -21.19
N ILE A 129 10.15 -1.87 -20.85
CA ILE A 129 9.78 -2.34 -19.53
C ILE A 129 11.04 -3.01 -18.93
N GLY A 130 11.44 -2.52 -17.76
CA GLY A 130 12.58 -3.08 -17.05
C GLY A 130 12.34 -3.13 -15.55
N ALA A 131 13.34 -3.57 -14.81
CA ALA A 131 13.35 -3.58 -13.36
C ALA A 131 14.60 -2.88 -12.83
N ILE A 132 14.41 -2.07 -11.78
CA ILE A 132 15.49 -1.37 -11.08
C ILE A 132 15.60 -1.97 -9.69
N ALA A 133 16.80 -2.40 -9.32
CA ALA A 133 17.06 -2.96 -8.00
C ALA A 133 17.39 -1.90 -6.96
N LYS A 134 17.01 -2.17 -5.70
CA LYS A 134 17.47 -1.45 -4.51
C LYS A 134 17.07 0.02 -4.40
N LEU A 135 15.98 0.45 -5.02
CA LEU A 135 15.41 1.78 -4.75
C LEU A 135 14.83 1.81 -3.32
N GLY A 136 15.24 2.79 -2.53
CA GLY A 136 14.93 2.85 -1.09
C GLY A 136 13.52 3.35 -0.80
N SER A 137 13.19 4.54 -1.24
CA SER A 137 11.94 5.25 -0.95
C SER A 137 10.83 5.02 -1.99
N THR A 138 11.20 4.54 -3.19
CA THR A 138 10.28 4.37 -4.32
C THR A 138 9.27 3.26 -4.09
N LYS A 139 8.00 3.52 -4.41
CA LYS A 139 6.85 2.61 -4.28
C LYS A 139 6.16 2.43 -5.63
N THR A 140 5.28 1.43 -5.70
CA THR A 140 4.37 1.25 -6.83
C THR A 140 3.48 2.48 -6.99
N GLY A 141 3.38 2.99 -8.21
CA GLY A 141 2.65 4.21 -8.56
C GLY A 141 3.51 5.48 -8.56
N ASP A 142 4.76 5.43 -8.09
CA ASP A 142 5.66 6.58 -8.11
C ASP A 142 6.24 6.82 -9.51
N THR A 143 6.65 8.07 -9.73
CA THR A 143 7.36 8.46 -10.95
C THR A 143 8.81 8.76 -10.64
N LEU A 144 9.71 8.20 -11.44
CA LEU A 144 11.13 8.52 -11.44
C LEU A 144 11.44 9.46 -12.60
N SER A 145 12.15 10.55 -12.33
CA SER A 145 12.50 11.58 -13.31
C SER A 145 13.88 12.18 -13.01
N THR A 146 14.22 13.30 -13.60
CA THR A 146 15.39 14.09 -13.21
C THR A 146 14.98 15.22 -12.27
N LYS A 147 15.85 15.63 -11.37
CA LYS A 147 15.60 16.75 -10.45
C LYS A 147 15.35 18.07 -11.16
N ASN A 148 16.01 18.28 -12.30
CA ASN A 148 15.84 19.49 -13.10
C ASN A 148 14.51 19.53 -13.87
N THR A 149 13.91 18.37 -14.11
CA THR A 149 12.63 18.20 -14.80
C THR A 149 11.78 17.21 -13.99
N PRO A 150 11.24 17.65 -12.86
CA PRO A 150 10.44 16.78 -12.00
C PRO A 150 9.08 16.52 -12.62
N ILE A 151 8.83 15.28 -13.01
CA ILE A 151 7.61 14.83 -13.69
C ILE A 151 6.85 13.90 -12.75
N THR A 152 5.55 13.91 -12.83
CA THR A 152 4.66 12.95 -12.16
C THR A 152 3.63 12.44 -13.15
N TYR A 153 3.50 11.13 -13.27
CA TYR A 153 2.43 10.47 -14.02
C TYR A 153 1.24 10.20 -13.10
N SER A 154 0.05 10.14 -13.72
CA SER A 154 -1.16 9.77 -13.01
C SER A 154 -1.03 8.37 -12.41
N ARG A 155 -1.31 8.25 -11.12
CA ARG A 155 -1.30 6.95 -10.44
C ARG A 155 -2.51 6.13 -10.87
N THR A 156 -2.31 4.83 -10.94
CA THR A 156 -3.43 3.90 -11.12
C THR A 156 -4.26 3.87 -9.83
N ASP A 157 -5.58 4.04 -9.96
CA ASP A 157 -6.51 3.87 -8.85
C ASP A 157 -6.65 2.37 -8.54
N TYR A 158 -6.07 1.96 -7.44
CA TYR A 158 -6.26 0.61 -6.91
C TYR A 158 -7.48 0.58 -6.00
N SER A 159 -8.21 -0.52 -6.04
CA SER A 159 -9.34 -0.72 -5.13
C SER A 159 -8.88 -0.71 -3.68
N VAL A 160 -9.62 -0.01 -2.83
CA VAL A 160 -9.37 0.00 -1.39
C VAL A 160 -9.80 -1.35 -0.80
N PRO A 161 -9.00 -2.00 0.04
CA PRO A 161 -9.39 -3.24 0.69
C PRO A 161 -10.57 -2.99 1.65
N TYR A 162 -11.67 -3.73 1.46
CA TYR A 162 -12.92 -3.56 2.21
C TYR A 162 -13.29 -4.74 3.12
N THR A 163 -12.52 -5.82 3.09
CA THR A 163 -12.65 -6.91 4.06
C THR A 163 -11.42 -6.99 4.95
N TYR A 164 -11.60 -7.51 6.15
CA TYR A 164 -10.48 -7.70 7.07
C TYR A 164 -10.73 -8.86 8.02
N MET A 165 -9.65 -9.48 8.44
CA MET A 165 -9.64 -10.49 9.50
C MET A 165 -8.57 -10.15 10.54
N ARG A 166 -8.83 -10.55 11.77
CA ARG A 166 -7.84 -10.57 12.83
C ARG A 166 -6.84 -11.67 12.53
N TYR A 167 -5.55 -11.40 12.70
CA TYR A 167 -4.54 -12.44 12.62
C TYR A 167 -3.76 -12.57 13.93
N LYS A 168 -3.31 -13.78 14.18
CA LYS A 168 -2.39 -14.13 15.26
C LYS A 168 -1.25 -14.95 14.71
N THR A 169 -0.06 -14.78 15.25
CA THR A 169 1.06 -15.68 15.01
C THR A 169 0.79 -17.04 15.67
N LEU A 170 1.06 -18.12 14.97
CA LEU A 170 0.93 -19.47 15.54
C LEU A 170 2.09 -19.80 16.47
N THR A 171 3.30 -19.36 16.13
CA THR A 171 4.50 -19.58 16.93
C THR A 171 4.82 -18.34 17.75
N LYS A 172 4.91 -18.49 19.06
CA LYS A 172 5.30 -17.40 19.95
C LYS A 172 6.74 -16.94 19.65
N GLY A 173 6.94 -15.63 19.49
CA GLY A 173 8.23 -15.03 19.17
C GLY A 173 8.46 -14.77 17.66
N ASP A 174 7.51 -15.14 16.80
CA ASP A 174 7.57 -14.84 15.36
C ASP A 174 6.86 -13.53 14.99
N GLU A 175 6.38 -12.74 15.96
CA GLU A 175 5.63 -11.51 15.75
C GLU A 175 6.41 -10.53 14.87
N ASP A 176 7.68 -10.32 15.14
CA ASP A 176 8.55 -9.43 14.38
C ASP A 176 8.79 -9.94 12.95
N LYS A 177 8.98 -11.25 12.79
CA LYS A 177 9.15 -11.87 11.48
C LYS A 177 7.89 -11.76 10.63
N VAL A 178 6.71 -11.97 11.24
CA VAL A 178 5.41 -11.79 10.57
C VAL A 178 5.23 -10.34 10.16
N SER A 179 5.55 -9.38 11.03
CA SER A 179 5.48 -7.95 10.73
C SER A 179 6.36 -7.57 9.54
N GLN A 180 7.63 -8.00 9.54
CA GLN A 180 8.56 -7.75 8.43
C GLN A 180 8.12 -8.42 7.12
N ALA A 181 7.58 -9.65 7.21
CA ALA A 181 7.06 -10.36 6.04
C ALA A 181 5.83 -9.65 5.45
N LEU A 182 4.90 -9.21 6.30
CA LEU A 182 3.73 -8.43 5.87
C LEU A 182 4.13 -7.09 5.25
N GLN A 183 5.13 -6.38 5.78
CA GLN A 183 5.64 -5.15 5.16
C GLN A 183 6.17 -5.40 3.74
N LYS A 184 6.89 -6.50 3.53
CA LYS A 184 7.37 -6.89 2.20
C LYS A 184 6.20 -7.23 1.26
N MET A 185 5.20 -7.95 1.76
CA MET A 185 4.01 -8.30 0.98
C MET A 185 3.18 -7.07 0.61
N MET A 186 3.01 -6.11 1.53
CA MET A 186 2.33 -4.83 1.26
C MET A 186 3.09 -3.95 0.26
N ALA A 187 4.41 -4.08 0.17
CA ALA A 187 5.19 -3.42 -0.87
C ALA A 187 4.95 -4.03 -2.27
N GLU A 188 4.65 -5.35 -2.34
CA GLU A 188 4.30 -6.05 -3.58
C GLU A 188 2.83 -5.86 -3.98
N ASP A 189 1.94 -5.81 -2.99
CA ASP A 189 0.49 -5.77 -3.17
C ASP A 189 -0.10 -4.58 -2.42
N VAL A 190 -0.43 -3.54 -3.16
CA VAL A 190 -0.97 -2.28 -2.62
C VAL A 190 -2.39 -2.41 -2.08
N THR A 191 -3.08 -3.53 -2.36
CA THR A 191 -4.42 -3.82 -1.85
C THR A 191 -4.40 -4.63 -0.55
N LEU A 192 -3.22 -5.00 -0.07
CA LEU A 192 -3.02 -5.64 1.23
C LEU A 192 -2.59 -4.61 2.27
N ARG A 193 -3.21 -4.63 3.45
CA ARG A 193 -2.88 -3.70 4.53
C ARG A 193 -2.92 -4.40 5.89
N ALA A 194 -1.87 -4.26 6.67
CA ALA A 194 -1.82 -4.71 8.06
C ALA A 194 -1.91 -3.50 9.01
N VAL A 195 -2.77 -3.58 10.01
CA VAL A 195 -3.03 -2.52 10.98
C VAL A 195 -3.08 -3.09 12.39
N ASN A 196 -2.46 -2.40 13.33
CA ASN A 196 -2.63 -2.68 14.75
C ASN A 196 -3.77 -1.85 15.31
N ASP A 197 -4.84 -2.53 15.69
CA ASP A 197 -5.98 -1.96 16.39
C ASP A 197 -5.70 -1.94 17.90
N SER A 198 -5.29 -0.79 18.39
CA SER A 198 -4.95 -0.59 19.80
C SER A 198 -6.17 -0.64 20.71
N GLU A 199 -7.33 -0.25 20.22
CA GLU A 199 -8.60 -0.21 20.98
C GLU A 199 -9.02 -1.62 21.39
N ASN A 200 -9.02 -2.56 20.45
CA ASN A 200 -9.39 -3.95 20.69
C ASN A 200 -8.19 -4.86 20.98
N ARG A 201 -6.98 -4.31 20.99
CA ARG A 201 -5.71 -5.05 21.18
C ARG A 201 -5.62 -6.25 20.23
N GLN A 202 -5.73 -5.98 18.95
CA GLN A 202 -5.67 -6.98 17.90
C GLN A 202 -4.93 -6.48 16.68
N SER A 203 -4.36 -7.40 15.92
CA SER A 203 -3.75 -7.11 14.62
C SER A 203 -4.71 -7.52 13.52
N LEU A 204 -4.95 -6.63 12.57
CA LEU A 204 -5.91 -6.80 11.48
C LEU A 204 -5.15 -6.86 10.15
N LEU A 205 -5.57 -7.79 9.30
CA LEU A 205 -5.12 -7.91 7.92
C LEU A 205 -6.30 -7.59 7.00
N TYR A 206 -6.15 -6.55 6.19
CA TYR A 206 -7.13 -6.09 5.22
C TYR A 206 -6.78 -6.60 3.83
N GLY A 207 -7.78 -6.95 3.04
CA GLY A 207 -7.65 -7.41 1.68
C GLY A 207 -8.94 -7.26 0.88
N MET A 208 -8.90 -7.71 -0.37
CA MET A 208 -10.02 -7.58 -1.32
C MET A 208 -11.12 -8.62 -1.12
N GLY A 209 -10.87 -9.65 -0.31
CA GLY A 209 -11.81 -10.74 -0.03
C GLY A 209 -11.16 -11.84 0.79
N ASP A 210 -11.96 -12.80 1.25
CA ASP A 210 -11.48 -13.88 2.12
C ASP A 210 -10.39 -14.72 1.43
N GLN A 211 -10.57 -15.07 0.16
CA GLN A 211 -9.55 -15.79 -0.62
C GLN A 211 -8.24 -15.01 -0.72
N HIS A 212 -8.30 -13.68 -0.84
CA HIS A 212 -7.08 -12.85 -0.85
C HIS A 212 -6.33 -12.97 0.47
N LEU A 213 -7.03 -12.92 1.60
CA LEU A 213 -6.42 -13.06 2.93
C LEU A 213 -5.85 -14.46 3.15
N GLU A 214 -6.53 -15.51 2.70
CA GLU A 214 -6.05 -16.90 2.75
C GLU A 214 -4.79 -17.10 1.89
N ILE A 215 -4.76 -16.52 0.68
CA ILE A 215 -3.57 -16.53 -0.18
C ILE A 215 -2.42 -15.78 0.48
N ALA A 216 -2.69 -14.65 1.13
CA ALA A 216 -1.68 -13.91 1.86
C ALA A 216 -1.09 -14.75 3.01
N ALA A 217 -1.92 -15.44 3.80
CA ALA A 217 -1.48 -16.36 4.84
C ALA A 217 -0.64 -17.52 4.26
N SER A 218 -1.09 -18.10 3.14
CA SER A 218 -0.34 -19.16 2.45
C SER A 218 1.02 -18.70 1.94
N LYS A 219 1.12 -17.46 1.42
CA LYS A 219 2.39 -16.85 1.00
C LYS A 219 3.34 -16.61 2.18
N LEU A 220 2.82 -16.20 3.35
CA LEU A 220 3.62 -16.07 4.57
C LEU A 220 4.27 -17.39 4.94
N ALA A 221 3.50 -18.47 4.96
CA ALA A 221 4.02 -19.81 5.27
C ALA A 221 5.03 -20.28 4.21
N ALA A 222 4.69 -20.17 2.93
CA ALA A 222 5.51 -20.70 1.83
C ALA A 222 6.83 -19.94 1.65
N ARG A 223 6.79 -18.59 1.61
CA ARG A 223 7.95 -17.75 1.29
C ARG A 223 8.75 -17.32 2.49
N TYR A 224 8.07 -17.00 3.60
CA TYR A 224 8.71 -16.39 4.77
C TYR A 224 8.86 -17.36 5.96
N LYS A 225 8.30 -18.58 5.84
CA LYS A 225 8.36 -19.64 6.86
C LYS A 225 7.77 -19.19 8.21
N VAL A 226 6.75 -18.35 8.17
CA VAL A 226 5.97 -17.90 9.33
C VAL A 226 4.49 -18.15 9.08
N GLU A 227 3.79 -18.57 10.11
CA GLU A 227 2.40 -18.96 10.01
C GLU A 227 1.52 -18.04 10.87
N ILE A 228 0.38 -17.66 10.31
CA ILE A 228 -0.65 -16.90 11.00
C ILE A 228 -1.98 -17.65 10.96
N LYS A 229 -2.81 -17.44 11.97
CA LYS A 229 -4.20 -17.86 12.00
C LYS A 229 -5.09 -16.65 11.78
N LEU A 230 -5.98 -16.76 10.81
CA LEU A 230 -7.03 -15.79 10.57
C LEU A 230 -8.24 -16.11 11.45
N GLU A 231 -8.79 -15.09 12.12
CA GLU A 231 -9.92 -15.20 13.03
C GLU A 231 -10.88 -14.04 12.82
N THR A 232 -12.14 -14.21 13.21
CA THR A 232 -13.11 -13.12 13.22
C THR A 232 -12.61 -11.97 14.09
N PRO A 233 -12.60 -10.74 13.60
CA PRO A 233 -12.13 -9.58 14.35
C PRO A 233 -13.09 -9.24 15.48
N LYS A 234 -12.55 -8.63 16.53
CA LYS A 234 -13.37 -7.99 17.55
C LYS A 234 -13.89 -6.66 17.00
N VAL A 235 -15.14 -6.38 17.22
CA VAL A 235 -15.77 -5.10 16.87
C VAL A 235 -15.77 -4.20 18.10
N ALA A 236 -15.29 -2.97 17.94
CA ALA A 236 -15.39 -1.96 18.98
C ALA A 236 -16.81 -1.46 19.10
N PHE A 237 -17.48 -1.86 20.15
CA PHE A 237 -18.79 -1.32 20.48
C PHE A 237 -18.63 -0.03 21.27
N ARG A 238 -19.39 0.98 20.93
CA ARG A 238 -19.50 2.22 21.67
C ARG A 238 -20.74 2.16 22.52
N GLU A 239 -20.58 2.45 23.80
CA GLU A 239 -21.70 2.57 24.74
C GLU A 239 -22.16 4.02 24.82
N THR A 240 -23.47 4.22 24.99
CA THR A 240 -24.05 5.53 25.25
C THR A 240 -25.12 5.40 26.32
N ILE A 241 -25.25 6.44 27.11
CA ILE A 241 -26.35 6.55 28.08
C ILE A 241 -27.57 7.26 27.44
N ARG A 242 -28.76 6.81 27.75
CA ARG A 242 -30.01 7.39 27.21
C ARG A 242 -30.77 8.23 28.20
N LYS A 243 -30.43 8.15 29.48
CA LYS A 243 -31.09 8.82 30.57
C LYS A 243 -30.07 9.47 31.48
N LYS A 244 -30.49 10.57 32.10
CA LYS A 244 -29.74 11.20 33.18
C LYS A 244 -29.68 10.25 34.38
N SER A 245 -28.54 10.18 35.02
CA SER A 245 -28.32 9.39 36.24
C SER A 245 -27.41 10.17 37.20
N ASP A 246 -27.88 10.31 38.43
CA ASP A 246 -27.11 10.87 39.54
C ASP A 246 -26.55 9.71 40.38
N VAL A 247 -25.25 9.73 40.63
CA VAL A 247 -24.53 8.68 41.36
C VAL A 247 -23.78 9.29 42.54
N ASP A 248 -23.96 8.70 43.71
CA ASP A 248 -23.23 9.01 44.94
C ASP A 248 -22.49 7.73 45.37
N THR A 249 -21.20 7.68 45.18
CA THR A 249 -20.41 6.48 45.40
C THR A 249 -19.24 6.74 46.32
N LYS A 250 -19.10 5.86 47.32
CA LYS A 250 -17.97 5.86 48.26
C LYS A 250 -17.12 4.61 48.02
N TYR A 251 -15.82 4.82 47.79
CA TYR A 251 -14.85 3.78 47.78
C TYR A 251 -14.01 3.82 49.06
N LYS A 252 -14.04 2.72 49.82
CA LYS A 252 -13.25 2.58 51.05
C LYS A 252 -12.60 1.20 51.02
N LYS A 253 -11.26 1.19 50.99
CA LYS A 253 -10.50 -0.07 51.09
C LYS A 253 -9.38 0.10 52.09
N GLN A 254 -9.32 -0.79 53.07
CA GLN A 254 -8.27 -0.84 54.07
C GLN A 254 -7.82 -2.28 54.25
N SER A 255 -6.57 -2.58 53.94
CA SER A 255 -5.96 -3.90 54.06
C SER A 255 -4.62 -3.82 54.79
N GLY A 256 -4.59 -3.07 55.93
CA GLY A 256 -3.40 -2.77 56.71
C GLY A 256 -2.73 -1.45 56.34
N GLY A 257 -2.22 -0.72 57.32
CA GLY A 257 -1.56 0.58 57.13
C GLY A 257 -2.49 1.70 56.62
N HIS A 258 -2.03 2.47 55.66
CA HIS A 258 -2.83 3.54 55.06
C HIS A 258 -3.97 3.02 54.19
N GLY A 259 -5.21 3.37 54.52
CA GLY A 259 -6.40 3.01 53.71
C GLY A 259 -6.59 3.92 52.50
N GLN A 260 -7.34 3.43 51.52
CA GLN A 260 -7.80 4.21 50.35
C GLN A 260 -9.22 4.68 50.63
N TYR A 261 -9.50 5.94 50.35
CA TYR A 261 -10.84 6.52 50.47
C TYR A 261 -11.10 7.49 49.33
N GLY A 262 -12.26 7.37 48.70
CA GLY A 262 -12.79 8.31 47.73
C GLY A 262 -14.30 8.38 47.83
N HIS A 263 -14.83 9.57 47.77
CA HIS A 263 -16.27 9.83 47.74
C HIS A 263 -16.57 10.77 46.61
N VAL A 264 -17.37 10.32 45.64
CA VAL A 264 -17.70 11.06 44.44
C VAL A 264 -19.20 11.14 44.25
N LYS A 265 -19.70 12.34 43.97
CA LYS A 265 -21.05 12.56 43.46
C LYS A 265 -20.92 13.04 42.03
N MET A 266 -21.50 12.30 41.12
CA MET A 266 -21.43 12.60 39.69
C MET A 266 -22.81 12.47 39.05
N ARG A 267 -23.04 13.35 38.08
CA ARG A 267 -24.18 13.29 37.19
C ARG A 267 -23.72 12.87 35.83
N PHE A 268 -24.38 11.88 35.26
CA PHE A 268 -24.13 11.43 33.89
C PHE A 268 -25.40 11.74 33.07
N GLU A 269 -25.21 12.42 31.94
CA GLU A 269 -26.33 12.73 31.03
C GLU A 269 -25.86 12.68 29.58
N PRO A 270 -26.75 12.40 28.60
CA PRO A 270 -26.39 12.44 27.18
C PRO A 270 -25.95 13.84 26.80
N SER A 271 -24.76 13.96 26.18
CA SER A 271 -24.24 15.25 25.69
C SER A 271 -24.96 15.76 24.44
N GLY A 272 -25.63 14.86 23.69
CA GLY A 272 -26.20 15.17 22.37
C GLY A 272 -25.13 15.30 21.25
N ASP A 273 -23.85 15.27 21.58
CA ASP A 273 -22.75 15.30 20.64
C ASP A 273 -22.21 13.86 20.43
N LEU A 274 -22.22 13.40 19.18
CA LEU A 274 -21.71 12.07 18.79
C LEU A 274 -20.25 12.10 18.35
N GLU A 275 -19.69 13.28 18.11
CA GLU A 275 -18.30 13.47 17.66
C GLU A 275 -17.35 13.46 18.86
N THR A 276 -17.77 14.03 19.99
CA THR A 276 -16.96 14.11 21.20
C THR A 276 -17.26 12.93 22.12
N PRO A 277 -16.26 12.09 22.48
CA PRO A 277 -16.46 10.89 23.30
C PRO A 277 -17.11 11.16 24.66
N TYR A 278 -16.76 12.26 25.28
CA TYR A 278 -17.36 12.76 26.54
C TYR A 278 -17.06 14.25 26.73
N VAL A 279 -17.94 14.93 27.42
CA VAL A 279 -17.74 16.29 27.94
C VAL A 279 -17.68 16.18 29.45
N PHE A 280 -16.66 16.77 30.05
CA PHE A 280 -16.52 16.80 31.50
C PHE A 280 -16.78 18.23 32.02
N GLU A 281 -17.70 18.35 32.94
CA GLU A 281 -17.99 19.62 33.63
C GLU A 281 -17.84 19.41 35.14
N GLU A 282 -17.41 20.46 35.86
CA GLU A 282 -17.28 20.43 37.30
C GLU A 282 -18.24 21.39 37.96
N GLU A 283 -18.92 20.94 39.01
CA GLU A 283 -19.84 21.72 39.82
C GLU A 283 -19.39 21.75 41.32
N VAL A 284 -18.07 21.72 41.55
CA VAL A 284 -17.52 21.67 42.92
C VAL A 284 -17.61 23.04 43.57
N VAL A 285 -18.32 23.14 44.69
CA VAL A 285 -18.52 24.37 45.44
C VAL A 285 -17.67 24.37 46.72
N GLY A 286 -17.06 25.54 47.02
CA GLY A 286 -16.35 25.75 48.29
C GLY A 286 -15.05 25.00 48.46
N GLY A 287 -14.41 24.50 47.36
CA GLY A 287 -13.14 23.80 47.44
C GLY A 287 -13.25 22.41 48.11
N ALA A 288 -14.41 21.78 48.08
CA ALA A 288 -14.62 20.48 48.72
C ALA A 288 -13.75 19.37 48.13
N VAL A 289 -13.31 19.53 46.85
CA VAL A 289 -12.35 18.65 46.17
C VAL A 289 -11.23 19.54 45.63
N PRO A 290 -9.96 19.23 45.91
CA PRO A 290 -8.84 19.97 45.30
C PRO A 290 -8.81 19.82 43.78
N LYS A 291 -8.47 20.88 43.05
CA LYS A 291 -8.44 20.94 41.56
C LYS A 291 -7.60 19.85 40.90
N ASN A 292 -6.68 19.24 41.63
CA ASN A 292 -5.84 18.17 41.12
C ASN A 292 -6.57 16.80 40.93
N TYR A 293 -7.83 16.70 41.39
CA TYR A 293 -8.64 15.46 41.36
C TYR A 293 -9.82 15.50 40.40
N PHE A 294 -9.93 16.57 39.61
CA PHE A 294 -10.91 16.69 38.50
C PHE A 294 -10.36 17.53 37.35
#